data_d625e03681c9fff88d749e8ac4304920
#
_entry.id   d625e03681c9fff88d749e8ac4304920
#
_cell.length_a   1.000
_cell.length_b   1.000
_cell.length_c   1.000
_cell.angle_alpha   90.00
_cell.angle_beta   90.00
_cell.angle_gamma   90.00
#
_symmetry.space_group_name_H-M   'P 1'
#
loop_
_entity.id
_entity.type
_entity.pdbx_description
1 polymer ?
#
loop_
_entity_poly.entity_id
_entity_poly.type
_entity_poly.pdbx_seq_one_letter_code
_entity_poly.pdbx_strand_id
1 'polypeptide(L)'
;YGGVLNSSESKALEQKLIRYADSTSTQIVLVTINSTEGDYINYLATNWAHSWGIGQDKKDNGVFILLAKNDRKINISTGYGVEHLLTDKMCSRIIQEDIIPYFKKDQYAKGLNAGADAIFEILTGAYKALPKQNKSDIPFGLILFLIVIFIIFIAALSKRDDGNNKGNRAPRTSILDAILLSNMGRGSYHKS
;
A
#
# COMPACT_ATOMS: atom_id res chain seq x y z
N TYR A 1 -24.22 -1.10 4.37
CA TYR A 1 -23.17 -1.48 4.14
C TYR A 1 -22.60 -1.75 2.74
N GLY A 2 -21.29 -2.04 2.60
CA GLY A 2 -20.56 -1.95 1.34
C GLY A 2 -20.86 -2.99 0.24
N GLY A 3 -21.87 -3.86 0.41
CA GLY A 3 -22.33 -4.78 -0.64
C GLY A 3 -21.23 -5.70 -1.22
N VAL A 4 -20.20 -6.03 -0.45
CA VAL A 4 -19.06 -6.86 -0.88
C VAL A 4 -19.28 -8.36 -0.60
N LEU A 5 -20.21 -8.68 0.28
CA LEU A 5 -20.60 -10.03 0.66
C LEU A 5 -22.06 -10.26 0.30
N ASN A 6 -22.38 -11.41 -0.23
CA ASN A 6 -23.77 -11.84 -0.32
C ASN A 6 -24.29 -12.30 1.05
N SER A 7 -25.60 -12.50 1.18
CA SER A 7 -26.24 -12.83 2.47
C SER A 7 -25.71 -14.14 3.07
N SER A 8 -25.37 -15.13 2.28
CA SER A 8 -24.83 -16.40 2.73
C SER A 8 -23.39 -16.25 3.23
N GLU A 9 -22.55 -15.53 2.47
CA GLU A 9 -21.17 -15.24 2.85
C GLU A 9 -21.09 -14.41 4.13
N SER A 10 -21.93 -13.37 4.23
CA SER A 10 -22.02 -12.53 5.43
C SER A 10 -22.39 -13.36 6.66
N LYS A 11 -23.44 -14.17 6.57
CA LYS A 11 -23.89 -15.02 7.66
C LYS A 11 -22.87 -16.08 8.06
N ALA A 12 -22.17 -16.68 7.08
CA ALA A 12 -21.12 -17.67 7.36
C ALA A 12 -19.93 -17.04 8.11
N LEU A 13 -19.49 -15.85 7.65
CA LEU A 13 -18.39 -15.14 8.28
C LEU A 13 -18.77 -14.64 9.69
N GLU A 14 -19.97 -14.08 9.86
CA GLU A 14 -20.49 -13.67 11.15
C GLU A 14 -20.51 -14.84 12.16
N GLN A 15 -21.07 -15.98 11.79
CA GLN A 15 -21.08 -17.18 12.64
C GLN A 15 -19.67 -17.67 13.01
N LYS A 16 -18.72 -17.51 12.09
CA LYS A 16 -17.32 -17.85 12.35
C LYS A 16 -16.70 -16.94 13.40
N LEU A 17 -16.92 -15.62 13.29
CA LEU A 17 -16.42 -14.62 14.24
C LEU A 17 -17.08 -14.81 15.64
N ILE A 18 -18.38 -15.06 15.68
CA ILE A 18 -19.10 -15.34 16.92
C ILE A 18 -18.53 -16.58 17.62
N ARG A 19 -18.37 -17.71 16.91
CA ARG A 19 -17.79 -18.93 17.50
C ARG A 19 -16.38 -18.71 18.04
N TYR A 20 -15.59 -17.88 17.38
CA TYR A 20 -14.27 -17.52 17.86
C TYR A 20 -14.36 -16.70 19.16
N ALA A 21 -15.23 -15.69 19.20
CA ALA A 21 -15.45 -14.87 20.38
C ALA A 21 -15.95 -15.70 21.58
N ASP A 22 -16.86 -16.64 21.35
CA ASP A 22 -17.38 -17.54 22.37
C ASP A 22 -16.30 -18.43 22.99
N SER A 23 -15.34 -18.85 22.18
CA SER A 23 -14.27 -19.77 22.63
C SER A 23 -13.07 -19.07 23.29
N THR A 24 -12.79 -17.80 22.91
CA THR A 24 -11.58 -17.09 23.33
C THR A 24 -11.85 -15.83 24.15
N SER A 25 -13.11 -15.40 24.21
CA SER A 25 -13.53 -14.09 24.74
C SER A 25 -13.00 -12.89 23.96
N THR A 26 -12.27 -13.07 22.86
CA THR A 26 -11.78 -11.99 22.00
C THR A 26 -12.85 -11.62 20.98
N GLN A 27 -13.31 -10.38 21.02
CA GLN A 27 -14.33 -9.91 20.09
C GLN A 27 -13.70 -9.43 18.79
N ILE A 28 -14.14 -9.98 17.66
CA ILE A 28 -13.72 -9.53 16.34
C ILE A 28 -14.93 -9.04 15.57
N VAL A 29 -14.89 -7.77 15.18
CA VAL A 29 -15.97 -7.12 14.44
C VAL A 29 -15.47 -6.72 13.06
N LEU A 30 -16.25 -7.05 12.03
CA LEU A 30 -15.93 -6.71 10.64
C LEU A 30 -17.05 -5.84 10.06
N VAL A 31 -16.67 -4.69 9.54
CA VAL A 31 -17.57 -3.74 8.92
C VAL A 31 -17.13 -3.43 7.49
N THR A 32 -18.09 -3.40 6.59
CA THR A 32 -17.85 -3.00 5.18
C THR A 32 -18.69 -1.76 4.86
N ILE A 33 -18.05 -0.75 4.32
CA ILE A 33 -18.69 0.49 3.88
C ILE A 33 -18.36 0.75 2.41
N ASN A 34 -19.12 1.65 1.79
CA ASN A 34 -18.85 2.04 0.41
C ASN A 34 -17.60 2.91 0.31
N SER A 35 -17.50 3.95 1.14
CA SER A 35 -16.40 4.90 1.15
C SER A 35 -16.20 5.47 2.56
N THR A 36 -15.01 5.97 2.85
CA THR A 36 -14.69 6.77 4.05
C THR A 36 -15.03 8.25 3.86
N GLU A 37 -15.54 8.65 2.70
CA GLU A 37 -15.87 10.04 2.33
C GLU A 37 -14.69 11.02 2.49
N GLY A 38 -13.47 10.50 2.35
CA GLY A 38 -12.24 11.27 2.48
C GLY A 38 -11.52 11.13 3.81
N ASP A 39 -12.15 10.55 4.81
CA ASP A 39 -11.54 10.33 6.11
C ASP A 39 -10.39 9.31 6.08
N TYR A 40 -9.49 9.44 7.04
CA TYR A 40 -8.46 8.44 7.27
C TYR A 40 -9.08 7.17 7.85
N ILE A 41 -9.00 6.05 7.12
CA ILE A 41 -9.63 4.79 7.51
C ILE A 41 -9.16 4.30 8.89
N ASN A 42 -7.90 4.50 9.25
CA ASN A 42 -7.37 4.11 10.56
C ASN A 42 -8.05 4.90 11.68
N TYR A 43 -8.17 6.22 11.51
CA TYR A 43 -8.85 7.08 12.48
C TYR A 43 -10.33 6.73 12.62
N LEU A 44 -11.00 6.53 11.48
CA LEU A 44 -12.41 6.14 11.45
C LEU A 44 -12.64 4.80 12.15
N ALA A 45 -11.81 3.81 11.83
CA ALA A 45 -11.88 2.48 12.41
C ALA A 45 -11.66 2.49 13.93
N THR A 46 -10.64 3.21 14.40
CA THR A 46 -10.33 3.33 15.83
C THR A 46 -11.45 4.04 16.60
N ASN A 47 -11.98 5.12 16.06
CA ASN A 47 -13.09 5.85 16.68
C ASN A 47 -14.36 5.00 16.78
N TRP A 48 -14.69 4.24 15.73
CA TRP A 48 -15.85 3.36 15.76
C TRP A 48 -15.66 2.21 16.73
N ALA A 49 -14.48 1.58 16.73
CA ALA A 49 -14.15 0.52 17.67
C ALA A 49 -14.33 0.97 19.12
N HIS A 50 -13.80 2.16 19.44
CA HIS A 50 -13.94 2.77 20.76
C HIS A 50 -15.40 3.15 21.09
N SER A 51 -16.10 3.81 20.17
CA SER A 51 -17.48 4.26 20.37
C SER A 51 -18.47 3.10 20.55
N TRP A 52 -18.19 1.96 19.93
CA TRP A 52 -19.02 0.77 20.02
C TRP A 52 -18.60 -0.16 21.17
N GLY A 53 -17.55 0.18 21.90
CA GLY A 53 -17.06 -0.61 23.02
C GLY A 53 -16.59 -2.01 22.58
N ILE A 54 -15.90 -2.11 21.43
CA ILE A 54 -15.46 -3.40 20.90
C ILE A 54 -14.32 -3.94 21.74
N GLY A 55 -14.55 -5.11 22.35
CA GLY A 55 -13.72 -5.73 23.35
C GLY A 55 -14.43 -5.80 24.69
N GLN A 56 -13.91 -6.59 25.61
CA GLN A 56 -14.48 -6.67 26.95
C GLN A 56 -13.97 -5.53 27.82
N ASP A 57 -14.86 -4.92 28.63
CA ASP A 57 -14.48 -3.98 29.69
C ASP A 57 -13.31 -4.54 30.50
N LYS A 58 -12.26 -3.76 30.71
CA LYS A 58 -11.02 -4.09 31.43
C LYS A 58 -10.05 -5.00 30.68
N LYS A 59 -10.42 -5.68 29.59
CA LYS A 59 -9.51 -6.54 28.81
C LYS A 59 -9.05 -5.91 27.52
N ASP A 60 -9.82 -4.98 26.95
CA ASP A 60 -9.55 -4.33 25.65
C ASP A 60 -9.13 -5.33 24.55
N ASN A 61 -9.76 -6.51 24.58
CA ASN A 61 -9.41 -7.63 23.69
C ASN A 61 -10.27 -7.63 22.41
N GLY A 62 -10.50 -6.47 21.85
CA GLY A 62 -11.25 -6.28 20.62
C GLY A 62 -10.35 -6.19 19.39
N VAL A 63 -10.85 -6.67 18.26
CA VAL A 63 -10.27 -6.46 16.93
C VAL A 63 -11.35 -5.92 16.00
N PHE A 64 -11.05 -4.81 15.33
CA PHE A 64 -11.99 -4.17 14.42
C PHE A 64 -11.43 -4.10 13.00
N ILE A 65 -12.14 -4.69 12.05
CA ILE A 65 -11.77 -4.71 10.64
C ILE A 65 -12.73 -3.79 9.90
N LEU A 66 -12.21 -2.76 9.24
CA LEU A 66 -12.99 -1.84 8.42
C LEU A 66 -12.53 -1.91 6.95
N LEU A 67 -13.46 -2.22 6.06
CA LEU A 67 -13.24 -2.23 4.62
C LEU A 67 -14.07 -1.13 3.96
N ALA A 68 -13.41 -0.19 3.28
CA ALA A 68 -14.03 0.80 2.39
C ALA A 68 -13.83 0.37 0.92
N LYS A 69 -14.89 -0.19 0.32
CA LYS A 69 -14.83 -0.86 -0.98
C LYS A 69 -14.39 0.07 -2.11
N ASN A 70 -15.04 1.21 -2.24
CA ASN A 70 -14.79 2.14 -3.35
C ASN A 70 -13.44 2.81 -3.24
N ASP A 71 -12.97 3.04 -2.01
CA ASP A 71 -11.66 3.63 -1.72
C ASP A 71 -10.53 2.61 -1.83
N ARG A 72 -10.87 1.31 -1.91
CA ARG A 72 -9.91 0.18 -1.88
C ARG A 72 -9.01 0.24 -0.64
N LYS A 73 -9.58 0.63 0.48
CA LYS A 73 -8.87 0.74 1.76
C LYS A 73 -9.41 -0.30 2.75
N ILE A 74 -8.50 -0.88 3.51
CA ILE A 74 -8.83 -1.77 4.61
C ILE A 74 -7.92 -1.45 5.80
N ASN A 75 -8.47 -1.53 7.00
CA ASN A 75 -7.74 -1.36 8.25
C ASN A 75 -8.11 -2.46 9.24
N ILE A 76 -7.16 -2.84 10.08
CA ILE A 76 -7.35 -3.69 11.25
C ILE A 76 -6.87 -2.89 12.45
N SER A 77 -7.78 -2.55 13.35
CA SER A 77 -7.49 -1.89 14.62
C SER A 77 -7.60 -2.91 15.77
N THR A 78 -6.68 -2.85 16.70
CA THR A 78 -6.60 -3.76 17.86
C THR A 78 -6.73 -2.99 19.15
N GLY A 79 -7.44 -3.58 20.11
CA GLY A 79 -7.44 -3.10 21.48
C GLY A 79 -6.15 -3.47 22.21
N TYR A 80 -5.82 -2.75 23.28
CA TYR A 80 -4.57 -2.92 24.05
C TYR A 80 -4.37 -4.34 24.57
N GLY A 81 -5.45 -5.06 24.85
CA GLY A 81 -5.39 -6.43 25.38
C GLY A 81 -4.83 -7.46 24.42
N VAL A 82 -4.88 -7.19 23.11
CA VAL A 82 -4.40 -8.11 22.06
C VAL A 82 -3.24 -7.53 21.23
N GLU A 83 -2.92 -6.26 21.39
CA GLU A 83 -1.89 -5.56 20.62
C GLU A 83 -0.49 -6.21 20.76
N HIS A 84 -0.20 -6.80 21.91
CA HIS A 84 1.08 -7.49 22.15
C HIS A 84 1.25 -8.75 21.28
N LEU A 85 0.16 -9.36 20.81
CA LEU A 85 0.14 -10.48 19.87
C LEU A 85 -0.10 -10.01 18.44
N LEU A 86 -1.14 -9.20 18.26
CA LEU A 86 -1.58 -8.67 16.96
C LEU A 86 -1.11 -7.22 16.79
N THR A 87 0.19 -7.04 16.64
CA THR A 87 0.82 -5.71 16.46
C THR A 87 0.43 -5.08 15.11
N ASP A 88 0.58 -3.76 14.96
CA ASP A 88 0.37 -3.03 13.70
C ASP A 88 1.13 -3.66 12.53
N LYS A 89 2.35 -4.14 12.79
CA LYS A 89 3.15 -4.84 11.79
C LYS A 89 2.50 -6.15 11.34
N MET A 90 1.90 -6.90 12.28
CA MET A 90 1.18 -8.13 11.97
C MET A 90 -0.13 -7.82 11.24
N CYS A 91 -0.87 -6.80 11.65
CA CYS A 91 -2.07 -6.32 10.95
C CYS A 91 -1.76 -5.94 9.51
N SER A 92 -0.71 -5.14 9.28
CA SER A 92 -0.24 -4.78 7.94
C SER A 92 0.13 -6.01 7.11
N ARG A 93 0.75 -7.00 7.73
CA ARG A 93 1.14 -8.24 7.06
C ARG A 93 -0.07 -9.06 6.64
N ILE A 94 -1.04 -9.28 7.53
CA ILE A 94 -2.30 -9.97 7.22
C ILE A 94 -2.98 -9.29 6.03
N ILE A 95 -3.07 -7.95 6.06
CA ILE A 95 -3.68 -7.20 4.95
C ILE A 95 -2.96 -7.49 3.64
N GLN A 96 -1.63 -7.44 3.62
CA GLN A 96 -0.84 -7.55 2.38
C GLN A 96 -0.73 -8.99 1.86
N GLU A 97 -0.58 -9.97 2.78
CA GLU A 97 -0.29 -11.35 2.41
C GLU A 97 -1.55 -12.22 2.36
N ASP A 98 -2.54 -12.00 3.24
CA ASP A 98 -3.70 -12.87 3.37
C ASP A 98 -4.99 -12.28 2.75
N ILE A 99 -5.15 -10.94 2.73
CA ILE A 99 -6.39 -10.30 2.26
C ILE A 99 -6.27 -9.78 0.83
N ILE A 100 -5.30 -8.89 0.56
CA ILE A 100 -5.16 -8.18 -0.73
C ILE A 100 -5.03 -9.10 -1.93
N PRO A 101 -4.34 -10.26 -1.89
CA PRO A 101 -4.26 -11.16 -3.05
C PRO A 101 -5.62 -11.65 -3.56
N TYR A 102 -6.60 -11.82 -2.66
CA TYR A 102 -7.97 -12.16 -3.02
C TYR A 102 -8.75 -10.95 -3.54
N PHE A 103 -8.57 -9.78 -2.92
CA PHE A 103 -9.24 -8.54 -3.34
C PHE A 103 -8.87 -8.13 -4.76
N LYS A 104 -7.62 -8.35 -5.17
CA LYS A 104 -7.16 -8.14 -6.55
C LYS A 104 -7.89 -9.03 -7.58
N LYS A 105 -8.57 -10.07 -7.13
CA LYS A 105 -9.37 -11.00 -7.95
C LYS A 105 -10.87 -10.84 -7.68
N ASP A 106 -11.28 -9.73 -7.05
CA ASP A 106 -12.67 -9.43 -6.63
C ASP A 106 -13.27 -10.51 -5.70
N GLN A 107 -12.44 -11.34 -5.05
CA GLN A 107 -12.86 -12.40 -4.14
C GLN A 107 -12.91 -11.90 -2.69
N TYR A 108 -13.73 -10.89 -2.43
CA TYR A 108 -13.80 -10.22 -1.11
C TYR A 108 -14.10 -11.17 0.04
N ALA A 109 -15.10 -12.05 -0.12
CA ALA A 109 -15.45 -13.02 0.91
C ALA A 109 -14.28 -13.92 1.30
N LYS A 110 -13.53 -14.42 0.30
CA LYS A 110 -12.35 -15.26 0.56
C LYS A 110 -11.24 -14.49 1.27
N GLY A 111 -10.98 -13.25 0.85
CA GLY A 111 -9.96 -12.41 1.48
C GLY A 111 -10.29 -12.09 2.94
N LEU A 112 -11.55 -11.71 3.23
CA LEU A 112 -11.99 -11.44 4.59
C LEU A 112 -11.97 -12.69 5.47
N ASN A 113 -12.33 -13.86 4.93
CA ASN A 113 -12.19 -15.13 5.63
C ASN A 113 -10.74 -15.49 5.93
N ALA A 114 -9.83 -15.33 4.95
CA ALA A 114 -8.41 -15.60 5.15
C ALA A 114 -7.80 -14.67 6.19
N GLY A 115 -8.14 -13.37 6.14
CA GLY A 115 -7.72 -12.42 7.16
C GLY A 115 -8.21 -12.78 8.55
N ALA A 116 -9.47 -13.21 8.70
CA ALA A 116 -10.01 -13.68 9.98
C ALA A 116 -9.24 -14.92 10.49
N ASP A 117 -8.95 -15.89 9.61
CA ASP A 117 -8.17 -17.08 9.98
C ASP A 117 -6.77 -16.71 10.45
N ALA A 118 -6.07 -15.83 9.73
CA ALA A 118 -4.75 -15.36 10.11
C ALA A 118 -4.76 -14.65 11.48
N ILE A 119 -5.78 -13.83 11.76
CA ILE A 119 -5.97 -13.22 13.08
C ILE A 119 -6.14 -14.29 14.15
N PHE A 120 -6.98 -15.30 13.91
CA PHE A 120 -7.21 -16.39 14.87
C PHE A 120 -5.91 -17.15 15.17
N GLU A 121 -5.13 -17.48 14.13
CA GLU A 121 -3.85 -18.16 14.28
C GLU A 121 -2.83 -17.36 15.10
N ILE A 122 -2.75 -16.04 14.86
CA ILE A 122 -1.86 -15.17 15.63
C ILE A 122 -2.26 -15.13 17.09
N LEU A 123 -3.54 -14.90 17.37
CA LEU A 123 -4.04 -14.78 18.73
C LEU A 123 -3.96 -16.11 19.51
N THR A 124 -3.98 -17.25 18.83
CA THR A 124 -3.77 -18.58 19.43
C THR A 124 -2.31 -19.02 19.47
N GLY A 125 -1.37 -18.22 18.93
CA GLY A 125 0.05 -18.57 18.84
C GLY A 125 0.38 -19.60 17.78
N ALA A 126 -0.57 -19.97 16.90
CA ALA A 126 -0.41 -20.97 15.86
C ALA A 126 0.07 -20.40 14.51
N TYR A 127 0.13 -19.10 14.38
CA TYR A 127 0.47 -18.44 13.10
C TYR A 127 1.88 -18.78 12.63
N LYS A 128 1.96 -19.49 11.53
CA LYS A 128 3.21 -19.72 10.79
C LYS A 128 3.23 -18.73 9.61
N ALA A 129 4.11 -17.75 9.70
CA ALA A 129 4.35 -16.83 8.61
C ALA A 129 4.59 -17.61 7.31
N LEU A 130 3.77 -17.37 6.29
CA LEU A 130 4.08 -17.85 4.94
C LEU A 130 5.49 -17.39 4.55
N PRO A 131 6.34 -18.27 3.97
CA PRO A 131 7.63 -17.83 3.48
C PRO A 131 7.38 -16.67 2.52
N LYS A 132 8.09 -15.54 2.73
CA LYS A 132 8.05 -14.43 1.77
C LYS A 132 8.24 -15.02 0.39
N GLN A 133 7.22 -14.93 -0.45
CA GLN A 133 7.46 -15.04 -1.89
C GLN A 133 8.42 -13.88 -2.19
N ASN A 134 9.68 -14.19 -2.38
CA ASN A 134 10.64 -13.25 -2.90
C ASN A 134 9.98 -12.71 -4.18
N LYS A 135 9.51 -11.45 -4.14
CA LYS A 135 9.29 -10.72 -5.38
C LYS A 135 10.56 -10.99 -6.16
N SER A 136 10.43 -11.63 -7.31
CA SER A 136 11.56 -11.93 -8.17
C SER A 136 12.37 -10.63 -8.29
N ASP A 137 13.45 -10.55 -7.53
CA ASP A 137 14.42 -9.49 -7.70
C ASP A 137 14.79 -9.60 -9.17
N ILE A 138 14.48 -8.56 -9.93
CA ILE A 138 14.92 -8.48 -11.32
C ILE A 138 16.42 -8.70 -11.22
N PRO A 139 16.97 -9.79 -11.76
CA PRO A 139 18.36 -10.12 -11.53
C PRO A 139 19.18 -8.92 -11.95
N PHE A 140 20.01 -8.40 -11.03
CA PHE A 140 20.83 -7.21 -11.27
C PHE A 140 21.56 -7.28 -12.62
N GLY A 141 21.93 -8.50 -13.04
CA GLY A 141 22.47 -8.77 -14.37
C GLY A 141 21.54 -8.40 -15.53
N LEU A 142 20.23 -8.52 -15.38
CA LEU A 142 19.27 -8.13 -16.44
C LEU A 142 19.16 -6.62 -16.57
N ILE A 143 19.21 -5.89 -15.44
CA ILE A 143 19.27 -4.42 -15.46
C ILE A 143 20.55 -3.95 -16.14
N LEU A 144 21.69 -4.55 -15.76
CA LEU A 144 23.01 -4.22 -16.32
C LEU A 144 23.06 -4.54 -17.82
N PHE A 145 22.47 -5.66 -18.26
CA PHE A 145 22.35 -6.04 -19.66
C PHE A 145 21.52 -5.02 -20.46
N LEU A 146 20.38 -4.58 -19.91
CA LEU A 146 19.56 -3.54 -20.57
C LEU A 146 20.28 -2.19 -20.66
N ILE A 147 21.07 -1.81 -19.65
CA ILE A 147 21.89 -0.59 -19.67
C ILE A 147 22.95 -0.70 -20.76
N VAL A 148 23.64 -1.83 -20.89
CA VAL A 148 24.66 -2.05 -21.94
C VAL A 148 24.03 -1.98 -23.33
N ILE A 149 22.88 -2.61 -23.55
CA ILE A 149 22.13 -2.51 -24.82
C ILE A 149 21.77 -1.06 -25.11
N PHE A 150 21.29 -0.32 -24.10
CA PHE A 150 20.92 1.08 -24.27
C PHE A 150 22.12 1.96 -24.66
N ILE A 151 23.30 1.74 -24.05
CA ILE A 151 24.53 2.42 -24.37
C ILE A 151 24.98 2.11 -25.84
N ILE A 152 24.90 0.82 -26.24
CA ILE A 152 25.21 0.40 -27.60
C ILE A 152 24.24 1.05 -28.60
N PHE A 153 22.96 1.13 -28.24
CA PHE A 153 21.93 1.77 -29.07
C PHE A 153 22.21 3.27 -29.26
N ILE A 154 22.54 3.99 -28.19
CA ILE A 154 22.93 5.40 -28.25
C ILE A 154 24.21 5.59 -29.10
N ALA A 155 25.22 4.74 -28.91
CA ALA A 155 26.44 4.78 -29.68
C ALA A 155 26.21 4.51 -31.20
N ALA A 156 25.29 3.60 -31.53
CA ALA A 156 24.87 3.31 -32.89
C ALA A 156 24.13 4.49 -33.56
N LEU A 157 23.27 5.19 -32.79
CA LEU A 157 22.59 6.41 -33.25
C LEU A 157 23.58 7.56 -33.46
N SER A 158 24.58 7.71 -32.58
CA SER A 158 25.63 8.75 -32.69
C SER A 158 26.56 8.55 -33.88
N LYS A 159 26.71 7.29 -34.38
CA LYS A 159 27.59 6.96 -35.49
C LYS A 159 26.95 7.21 -36.86
N ARG A 160 25.68 7.64 -36.91
CA ARG A 160 24.94 7.85 -38.16
C ARG A 160 25.09 9.25 -38.76
N ASP A 161 25.89 10.14 -38.16
CA ASP A 161 26.01 11.53 -38.57
C ASP A 161 27.45 11.92 -39.04
N ASP A 162 28.23 10.97 -39.59
CA ASP A 162 29.46 11.30 -40.29
C ASP A 162 29.31 11.06 -41.81
N GLY A 163 28.32 11.75 -42.38
CA GLY A 163 28.12 11.87 -43.84
C GLY A 163 28.20 13.33 -44.27
N ASN A 164 29.41 13.81 -44.48
CA ASN A 164 29.77 14.87 -45.45
C ASN A 164 28.95 16.17 -45.40
N ASN A 165 29.39 17.19 -44.64
CA ASN A 165 29.19 18.56 -45.08
C ASN A 165 30.39 19.47 -44.72
N LYS A 166 31.24 19.75 -45.73
CA LYS A 166 32.14 20.88 -45.75
C LYS A 166 31.30 22.13 -45.92
N GLY A 167 31.28 23.01 -44.95
CA GLY A 167 30.75 24.35 -45.17
C GLY A 167 30.36 25.09 -43.88
N ASN A 168 31.13 26.14 -43.58
CA ASN A 168 30.86 27.28 -42.68
C ASN A 168 30.81 27.04 -41.16
N ARG A 169 31.94 27.42 -40.55
CA ARG A 169 32.08 27.71 -39.13
C ARG A 169 31.35 29.01 -38.79
N ALA A 170 30.21 28.92 -38.12
CA ALA A 170 29.71 29.96 -37.25
C ALA A 170 30.08 29.62 -35.80
N PRO A 171 30.49 30.56 -34.95
CA PRO A 171 30.91 30.26 -33.58
C PRO A 171 29.71 29.78 -32.76
N ARG A 172 29.81 28.57 -32.19
CA ARG A 172 28.85 28.04 -31.25
C ARG A 172 28.97 28.81 -29.95
N THR A 173 28.08 29.77 -29.71
CA THR A 173 27.85 30.29 -28.36
C THR A 173 27.35 29.18 -27.45
N SER A 174 28.13 28.83 -26.46
CA SER A 174 27.78 27.84 -25.44
C SER A 174 26.55 28.36 -24.66
N ILE A 175 25.65 27.45 -24.26
CA ILE A 175 24.51 27.76 -23.41
C ILE A 175 24.95 28.48 -22.11
N LEU A 176 26.19 28.22 -21.65
CA LEU A 176 26.81 28.90 -20.52
C LEU A 176 27.10 30.38 -20.80
N ASP A 177 27.48 30.74 -22.04
CA ASP A 177 27.69 32.14 -22.41
C ASP A 177 26.36 32.93 -22.47
N ALA A 178 25.28 32.27 -22.87
CA ALA A 178 23.95 32.87 -22.89
C ALA A 178 23.43 33.14 -21.46
N ILE A 179 23.74 32.26 -20.50
CA ILE A 179 23.34 32.42 -19.10
C ILE A 179 24.16 33.54 -18.44
N LEU A 180 25.46 33.67 -18.75
CA LEU A 180 26.30 34.71 -18.19
C LEU A 180 25.89 36.12 -18.69
N LEU A 181 25.52 36.24 -19.97
CA LEU A 181 25.08 37.53 -20.54
C LEU A 181 23.69 37.96 -20.06
N SER A 182 22.81 37.01 -19.70
CA SER A 182 21.47 37.33 -19.18
C SER A 182 21.48 37.87 -17.76
N ASN A 183 22.57 37.67 -17.01
CA ASN A 183 22.67 38.11 -15.60
C ASN A 183 23.41 39.45 -15.42
N MET A 184 23.98 40.02 -16.47
CA MET A 184 24.71 41.31 -16.43
C MET A 184 23.83 42.55 -16.72
N GLY A 185 22.52 42.39 -16.96
CA GLY A 185 21.60 43.45 -17.39
C GLY A 185 20.69 44.08 -16.31
N ARG A 186 20.92 43.86 -15.03
CA ARG A 186 20.11 44.50 -13.95
C ARG A 186 20.96 45.46 -13.12
N GLY A 187 21.40 46.54 -13.76
CA GLY A 187 21.92 47.71 -13.08
C GLY A 187 20.80 48.65 -12.60
N SER A 188 20.80 48.87 -11.36
CA SER A 188 20.19 49.92 -10.52
C SER A 188 19.81 51.22 -11.26
N TYR A 189 18.54 51.64 -11.11
CA TYR A 189 18.15 53.06 -11.13
C TYR A 189 17.57 53.47 -9.77
N HIS A 190 18.42 54.21 -9.06
CA HIS A 190 17.99 55.02 -7.93
C HIS A 190 17.83 56.44 -8.46
N LYS A 191 16.67 57.09 -8.24
CA LYS A 191 16.49 58.53 -8.37
C LYS A 191 15.50 59.02 -7.34
N SER A 192 16.07 59.82 -6.47
CA SER A 192 15.61 61.03 -5.81
C SER A 192 14.14 61.42 -5.96
#